data_580d429ee494ba378d131ce81005aef6
#
_entry.id   580d429ee494ba378d131ce81005aef6
#
_cell.length_a   1.000
_cell.length_b   1.000
_cell.length_c   1.000
_cell.angle_alpha   90.00
_cell.angle_beta   90.00
_cell.angle_gamma   90.00
#
_symmetry.space_group_name_H-M   'P 1'
#
loop_
_entity.id
_entity.type
_entity.pdbx_description
1 polymer ?
#
loop_
_entity_poly.entity_id
_entity_poly.type
_entity_poly.pdbx_seq_one_letter_code
_entity_poly.pdbx_strand_id
1 'polypeptide(L)'
;MKNVQITIPSGVFRFIVDALNAVSRGESVTLLPHEAELTTQEAAEFLNVSRPYLVKLLDEGIIPSRKVGVYRRVRAQDVMQYKQTGRQRQEGILDELAKEAQDLDLGY
;
A
#
# COMPACT_ATOMS: atom_id res chain seq x y z
N MET A 1 -40.92 -11.85 3.16
CA MET A 1 -39.51 -11.44 2.97
C MET A 1 -38.76 -12.54 2.25
N LYS A 2 -38.17 -12.22 1.13
CA LYS A 2 -37.39 -13.20 0.38
C LYS A 2 -36.03 -13.35 1.06
N ASN A 3 -35.66 -14.58 1.38
CA ASN A 3 -34.31 -14.86 1.87
C ASN A 3 -33.35 -14.80 0.70
N VAL A 4 -32.32 -13.96 0.84
CA VAL A 4 -31.27 -13.88 -0.15
C VAL A 4 -30.06 -14.62 0.43
N GLN A 5 -29.66 -15.69 -0.24
CA GLN A 5 -28.44 -16.40 0.10
C GLN A 5 -27.31 -15.93 -0.81
N ILE A 6 -26.28 -15.41 -0.23
CA ILE A 6 -25.07 -15.01 -0.96
C ILE A 6 -23.94 -15.90 -0.49
N THR A 7 -23.37 -16.65 -1.42
CA THR A 7 -22.22 -17.48 -1.10
C THR A 7 -20.97 -16.67 -1.34
N ILE A 8 -20.23 -16.41 -0.27
CA ILE A 8 -19.00 -15.63 -0.32
C ILE A 8 -17.83 -16.56 0.01
N PRO A 9 -16.79 -16.60 -0.83
CA PRO A 9 -15.58 -17.36 -0.49
C PRO A 9 -15.00 -16.90 0.86
N SER A 10 -14.44 -17.82 1.63
CA SER A 10 -13.94 -17.53 2.98
C SER A 10 -12.89 -16.41 2.99
N GLY A 11 -12.06 -16.32 1.95
CA GLY A 11 -11.08 -15.27 1.84
C GLY A 11 -11.70 -13.88 1.71
N VAL A 12 -12.79 -13.78 0.94
CA VAL A 12 -13.53 -12.51 0.78
C VAL A 12 -14.22 -12.13 2.07
N PHE A 13 -14.83 -13.11 2.74
CA PHE A 13 -15.49 -12.87 4.04
C PHE A 13 -14.48 -12.32 5.07
N ARG A 14 -13.32 -12.93 5.17
CA ARG A 14 -12.27 -12.48 6.07
C ARG A 14 -11.81 -11.07 5.75
N PHE A 15 -11.66 -10.78 4.47
CA PHE A 15 -11.31 -9.43 4.02
C PHE A 15 -12.34 -8.39 4.45
N ILE A 16 -13.63 -8.71 4.30
CA ILE A 16 -14.71 -7.82 4.72
C ILE A 16 -14.67 -7.59 6.23
N VAL A 17 -14.47 -8.63 7.02
CA VAL A 17 -14.37 -8.52 8.49
C VAL A 17 -13.18 -7.65 8.89
N ASP A 18 -12.02 -7.86 8.27
CA ASP A 18 -10.82 -7.08 8.55
C ASP A 18 -11.03 -5.60 8.19
N ALA A 19 -11.69 -5.33 7.04
CA ALA A 19 -12.01 -3.96 6.62
C ALA A 19 -12.95 -3.27 7.61
N LEU A 20 -13.97 -3.97 8.07
CA LEU A 20 -14.91 -3.43 9.06
C LEU A 20 -14.21 -3.13 10.39
N ASN A 21 -13.30 -4.01 10.82
CA ASN A 21 -12.52 -3.78 12.02
C ASN A 21 -11.62 -2.55 11.87
N ALA A 22 -10.99 -2.36 10.73
CA ALA A 22 -10.17 -1.18 10.46
C ALA A 22 -11.00 0.10 10.51
N VAL A 23 -12.17 0.10 9.87
CA VAL A 23 -13.09 1.25 9.89
C VAL A 23 -13.56 1.56 11.31
N SER A 24 -13.83 0.53 12.12
CA SER A 24 -14.25 0.71 13.51
C SER A 24 -13.16 1.38 14.36
N ARG A 25 -11.90 1.25 13.98
CA ARG A 25 -10.78 1.92 14.65
C ARG A 25 -10.51 3.31 14.09
N GLY A 26 -11.36 3.80 13.18
CA GLY A 26 -11.19 5.11 12.56
C GLY A 26 -10.16 5.14 11.42
N GLU A 27 -9.73 3.98 10.96
CA GLU A 27 -8.80 3.88 9.84
C GLU A 27 -9.56 3.92 8.51
N SER A 28 -8.94 4.51 7.49
CA SER A 28 -9.49 4.45 6.14
C SER A 28 -9.06 3.17 5.44
N VAL A 29 -9.96 2.62 4.62
CA VAL A 29 -9.70 1.40 3.87
C VAL A 29 -9.83 1.70 2.39
N THR A 30 -8.80 1.36 1.62
CA THR A 30 -8.80 1.50 0.17
C THR A 30 -8.91 0.12 -0.46
N LEU A 31 -9.93 -0.07 -1.29
CA LEU A 31 -10.13 -1.31 -2.02
C LEU A 31 -9.55 -1.17 -3.41
N LEU A 32 -8.51 -1.96 -3.71
CA LEU A 32 -7.91 -1.99 -5.04
C LEU A 32 -7.94 -3.43 -5.57
N PRO A 33 -8.52 -3.66 -6.75
CA PRO A 33 -8.39 -4.95 -7.40
C PRO A 33 -6.91 -5.27 -7.63
N HIS A 34 -6.50 -6.49 -7.31
CA HIS A 34 -5.10 -6.89 -7.39
C HIS A 34 -4.49 -6.69 -8.77
N GLU A 35 -5.28 -6.93 -9.83
CA GLU A 35 -4.85 -6.85 -11.22
C GLU A 35 -5.17 -5.50 -11.87
N ALA A 36 -5.71 -4.54 -11.13
CA ALA A 36 -6.05 -3.24 -11.68
C ALA A 36 -4.81 -2.50 -12.15
N GLU A 37 -4.94 -1.78 -13.25
CA GLU A 37 -3.92 -0.85 -13.72
C GLU A 37 -4.29 0.56 -13.29
N LEU A 38 -3.35 1.25 -12.67
CA LEU A 38 -3.53 2.60 -12.17
C LEU A 38 -2.84 3.59 -13.10
N THR A 39 -3.39 4.79 -13.19
CA THR A 39 -2.70 5.91 -13.80
C THR A 39 -1.59 6.39 -12.87
N THR A 40 -0.67 7.20 -13.41
CA THR A 40 0.39 7.81 -12.57
C THR A 40 -0.21 8.64 -11.45
N GLN A 41 -1.29 9.37 -11.73
CA GLN A 41 -1.94 10.18 -10.70
C GLN A 41 -2.58 9.32 -9.61
N GLU A 42 -3.28 8.27 -10.00
CA GLU A 42 -3.90 7.36 -9.03
C GLU A 42 -2.84 6.67 -8.16
N ALA A 43 -1.73 6.24 -8.77
CA ALA A 43 -0.64 5.61 -8.03
C ALA A 43 0.01 6.60 -7.04
N ALA A 44 0.22 7.85 -7.47
CA ALA A 44 0.77 8.88 -6.60
C ALA A 44 -0.15 9.15 -5.40
N GLU A 45 -1.44 9.23 -5.64
CA GLU A 45 -2.43 9.43 -4.58
C GLU A 45 -2.45 8.24 -3.61
N PHE A 46 -2.38 7.03 -4.13
CA PHE A 46 -2.35 5.83 -3.30
C PHE A 46 -1.13 5.81 -2.39
N LEU A 47 0.04 6.18 -2.91
CA LEU A 47 1.28 6.22 -2.14
C LEU A 47 1.43 7.50 -1.32
N ASN A 48 0.51 8.45 -1.50
CA ASN A 48 0.56 9.76 -0.85
C ASN A 48 1.88 10.49 -1.14
N VAL A 49 2.27 10.49 -2.39
CA VAL A 49 3.47 11.19 -2.87
C VAL A 49 3.09 12.11 -4.03
N SER A 50 3.98 13.02 -4.38
CA SER A 50 3.76 13.89 -5.52
C SER A 50 3.90 13.09 -6.83
N ARG A 51 3.20 13.56 -7.87
CA ARG A 51 3.30 12.94 -9.19
C ARG A 51 4.72 12.95 -9.74
N PRO A 52 5.49 14.06 -9.67
CA PRO A 52 6.88 14.05 -10.12
C PRO A 52 7.75 13.02 -9.39
N TYR A 53 7.54 12.84 -8.09
CA TYR A 53 8.26 11.83 -7.32
C TYR A 53 7.92 10.42 -7.79
N LEU A 54 6.64 10.16 -8.04
CA LEU A 54 6.21 8.87 -8.57
C LEU A 54 6.85 8.60 -9.94
N VAL A 55 6.83 9.59 -10.84
CA VAL A 55 7.44 9.46 -12.17
C VAL A 55 8.92 9.12 -12.03
N LYS A 56 9.62 9.72 -11.09
CA LYS A 56 11.01 9.40 -10.80
C LYS A 56 11.18 7.94 -10.40
N LEU A 57 10.30 7.42 -9.54
CA LEU A 57 10.34 6.01 -9.14
C LEU A 57 10.12 5.08 -10.33
N LEU A 58 9.24 5.46 -11.25
CA LEU A 58 8.99 4.68 -12.46
C LEU A 58 10.19 4.72 -13.41
N ASP A 59 10.80 5.88 -13.58
CA ASP A 59 11.97 6.06 -14.44
C ASP A 59 13.20 5.29 -13.93
N GLU A 60 13.35 5.21 -12.63
CA GLU A 60 14.43 4.46 -11.98
C GLU A 60 14.16 2.96 -11.93
N GLY A 61 12.98 2.51 -12.35
CA GLY A 61 12.62 1.10 -12.34
C GLY A 61 12.31 0.53 -10.96
N ILE A 62 12.17 1.38 -9.94
CA ILE A 62 11.85 0.95 -8.59
C ILE A 62 10.44 0.37 -8.55
N ILE A 63 9.51 1.00 -9.29
CA ILE A 63 8.15 0.50 -9.48
C ILE A 63 8.01 0.16 -10.96
N PRO A 64 7.66 -1.09 -11.31
CA PRO A 64 7.44 -1.47 -12.71
C PRO A 64 6.28 -0.67 -13.31
N SER A 65 6.42 -0.27 -14.57
CA SER A 65 5.37 0.43 -15.28
C SER A 65 5.32 -0.04 -16.72
N ARG A 66 4.16 0.17 -17.36
CA ARG A 66 3.94 -0.17 -18.75
C ARG A 66 3.51 1.09 -19.49
N LYS A 67 4.09 1.31 -20.66
CA LYS A 67 3.68 2.42 -21.52
C LYS A 67 2.53 2.00 -22.42
N VAL A 68 1.48 2.82 -22.44
CA VAL A 68 0.34 2.64 -23.34
C VAL A 68 0.20 3.97 -24.11
N GLY A 69 0.77 4.02 -25.32
CA GLY A 69 0.85 5.26 -26.07
C GLY A 69 1.76 6.26 -25.34
N VAL A 70 1.23 7.43 -25.03
CA VAL A 70 1.95 8.48 -24.28
C VAL A 70 1.74 8.35 -22.77
N TYR A 71 0.90 7.41 -22.34
CA TYR A 71 0.56 7.25 -20.93
C TYR A 71 1.30 6.06 -20.31
N ARG A 72 1.52 6.14 -19.02
CA ARG A 72 2.08 5.03 -18.25
C ARG A 72 0.98 4.42 -17.38
N ARG A 73 1.03 3.10 -17.24
CA ARG A 73 0.13 2.35 -16.36
C ARG A 73 0.96 1.58 -15.35
N VAL A 74 0.49 1.55 -14.11
CA VAL A 74 1.15 0.88 -13.00
C VAL A 74 0.17 -0.13 -12.42
N ARG A 75 0.64 -1.35 -12.17
CA ARG A 75 -0.23 -2.36 -11.57
C ARG A 75 -0.44 -2.04 -10.09
N ALA A 76 -1.67 -2.21 -9.63
CA ALA A 76 -2.00 -2.01 -8.21
C ALA A 76 -1.13 -2.88 -7.30
N GLN A 77 -0.88 -4.13 -7.70
CA GLN A 77 -0.03 -5.04 -6.93
C GLN A 77 1.39 -4.51 -6.74
N ASP A 78 1.96 -3.87 -7.75
CA ASP A 78 3.31 -3.32 -7.68
C ASP A 78 3.37 -2.10 -6.75
N VAL A 79 2.34 -1.27 -6.79
CA VAL A 79 2.23 -0.10 -5.91
C VAL A 79 2.04 -0.54 -4.46
N MET A 80 1.20 -1.54 -4.23
CA MET A 80 0.99 -2.09 -2.88
C MET A 80 2.26 -2.72 -2.34
N GLN A 81 3.00 -3.45 -3.16
CA GLN A 81 4.27 -4.05 -2.77
C GLN A 81 5.31 -2.98 -2.41
N TYR A 82 5.42 -1.94 -3.21
CA TYR A 82 6.31 -0.82 -2.90
C TYR A 82 5.97 -0.16 -1.56
N LYS A 83 4.68 0.07 -1.33
CA LYS A 83 4.21 0.67 -0.08
C LYS A 83 4.59 -0.20 1.12
N GLN A 84 4.39 -1.51 1.01
CA GLN A 84 4.73 -2.46 2.07
C GLN A 84 6.23 -2.51 2.31
N THR A 85 7.04 -2.56 1.25
CA THR A 85 8.50 -2.55 1.36
C THR A 85 9.00 -1.27 2.00
N GLY A 86 8.44 -0.12 1.62
CA GLY A 86 8.78 1.16 2.22
C GLY A 86 8.44 1.21 3.70
N ARG A 87 7.30 0.66 4.09
CA ARG A 87 6.89 0.58 5.49
C ARG A 87 7.83 -0.32 6.28
N GLN A 88 8.20 -1.47 5.76
CA GLN A 88 9.16 -2.38 6.39
C GLN A 88 10.52 -1.73 6.56
N ARG A 89 10.97 -0.96 5.57
CA ARG A 89 12.23 -0.23 5.64
C ARG A 89 12.20 0.82 6.74
N GLN A 90 11.08 1.57 6.85
CA GLN A 90 10.91 2.56 7.91
C GLN A 90 10.90 1.90 9.29
N GLU A 91 10.21 0.79 9.45
CA GLU A 91 10.20 0.05 10.71
C GLU A 91 11.60 -0.43 11.09
N GLY A 92 12.37 -0.94 10.13
CA GLY A 92 13.74 -1.35 10.35
C GLY A 92 14.64 -0.18 10.80
N ILE A 93 14.50 0.98 10.15
CA ILE A 93 15.25 2.18 10.51
C ILE A 93 14.88 2.64 11.92
N LEU A 94 13.59 2.67 12.22
CA LEU A 94 13.13 3.08 13.55
C LEU A 94 13.61 2.12 14.63
N ASP A 95 13.63 0.82 14.36
CA ASP A 95 14.14 -0.18 15.29
C ASP A 95 15.65 0.03 15.55
N GLU A 96 16.41 0.29 14.50
CA GLU A 96 17.84 0.59 14.63
C GLU A 96 18.09 1.86 15.44
N LEU A 97 17.32 2.92 15.16
CA LEU A 97 17.44 4.16 15.91
C LEU A 97 17.05 3.99 17.38
N ALA A 98 16.02 3.21 17.65
CA ALA A 98 15.62 2.91 19.02
C ALA A 98 16.69 2.14 19.76
N LYS A 99 17.32 1.18 19.07
CA LYS A 99 18.43 0.40 19.64
C LYS A 99 19.64 1.28 19.94
N GLU A 100 20.02 2.15 19.00
CA GLU A 100 21.12 3.09 19.20
C GLU A 100 20.82 4.04 20.36
N ALA A 101 19.58 4.52 20.46
CA ALA A 101 19.19 5.39 21.56
C ALA A 101 19.32 4.68 22.92
N GLN A 102 18.94 3.39 22.97
CA GLN A 102 19.13 2.59 24.17
C GLN A 102 20.60 2.40 24.50
N ASP A 103 21.43 2.12 23.50
CA ASP A 103 22.86 1.95 23.70
C ASP A 103 23.54 3.24 24.16
N LEU A 104 23.08 4.39 23.63
CA LEU A 104 23.59 5.71 24.03
C LEU A 104 23.10 6.13 25.40
N ASP A 105 21.97 5.58 25.83
CA ASP A 105 21.31 5.91 27.09
C ASP A 105 21.74 5.00 28.21
N LEU A 106 22.90 4.37 28.08
CA LEU A 106 23.40 3.37 29.01
C LEU A 106 23.69 3.91 30.41
N GLY A 107 23.65 5.19 30.58
CA GLY A 107 23.83 5.81 31.85
C GLY A 107 22.60 5.95 32.70
N TYR A 108 21.46 5.50 32.18
CA TYR A 108 20.19 5.76 32.82
C TYR A 108 19.51 4.53 33.34
#